data_ad5b2e1b93af3ea0a7300e100228c7b5
#
_entry.id   ad5b2e1b93af3ea0a7300e100228c7b5
#
_cell.length_a   1.000
_cell.length_b   1.000
_cell.length_c   1.000
_cell.angle_alpha   90.00
_cell.angle_beta   90.00
_cell.angle_gamma   90.00
#
_symmetry.space_group_name_H-M   'P 1'
#
loop_
_entity.id
_entity.type
_entity.pdbx_description
1 polymer ?
#
loop_
_entity_poly.entity_id
_entity_poly.type
_entity_poly.pdbx_seq_one_letter_code
_entity_poly.pdbx_strand_id
1 'polypeptide(L)'
;FTGELTPPRKRVTTCQKCIRTPDIERVGITARHGTYFEMLGNFSFGDYFKHEVIPWAWEFCTKVLEMDPEKLYISVYEDDDEAYDIWTKDIGVDPSHMVRFGKEDNFWEHGAGPCGPCSEIYYDRGEKYGCGKPDCKVGCECDRYIEFWNLVFTQFENDGNNNYSRLAHPNIDTGMGLERMTEIGRASCRERV
;
A
#
# COMPACT_ATOMS: atom_id res chain seq x y z
N PHE A 1 -7.87 2.22 -16.32
CA PHE A 1 -8.85 3.12 -15.66
C PHE A 1 -9.22 4.32 -16.52
N THR A 2 -8.36 4.76 -17.44
CA THR A 2 -8.63 5.87 -18.40
C THR A 2 -9.74 5.57 -19.42
N GLY A 3 -10.17 4.32 -19.55
CA GLY A 3 -11.19 3.91 -20.53
C GLY A 3 -10.65 3.64 -21.94
N GLU A 4 -9.36 3.80 -22.18
CA GLU A 4 -8.72 3.52 -23.49
C GLU A 4 -8.79 2.05 -23.87
N LEU A 5 -8.75 1.17 -22.88
CA LEU A 5 -8.86 -0.27 -23.07
C LEU A 5 -10.00 -0.81 -22.18
N THR A 6 -10.82 -1.69 -22.76
CA THR A 6 -11.80 -2.42 -21.98
C THR A 6 -11.09 -3.55 -21.22
N PRO A 7 -11.19 -3.60 -19.87
CA PRO A 7 -10.58 -4.68 -19.11
C PRO A 7 -11.23 -6.01 -19.48
N PRO A 8 -10.47 -7.13 -19.49
CA PRO A 8 -11.00 -8.43 -19.85
C PRO A 8 -12.05 -8.94 -18.85
N ARG A 9 -11.97 -8.46 -17.61
CA ARG A 9 -12.91 -8.74 -16.51
C ARG A 9 -12.92 -7.56 -15.55
N LYS A 10 -13.96 -7.47 -14.71
CA LYS A 10 -14.04 -6.44 -13.65
C LYS A 10 -13.03 -6.68 -12.51
N ARG A 11 -12.61 -7.91 -12.30
CA ARG A 11 -11.59 -8.30 -11.31
C ARG A 11 -10.39 -8.88 -12.04
N VAL A 12 -9.24 -8.29 -11.82
CA VAL A 12 -7.98 -8.70 -12.48
C VAL A 12 -6.86 -8.79 -11.44
N THR A 13 -6.01 -9.78 -11.57
CA THR A 13 -4.75 -9.86 -10.85
C THR A 13 -3.59 -9.94 -11.83
N THR A 14 -2.46 -9.33 -11.48
CA THR A 14 -1.27 -9.30 -12.32
C THR A 14 0.00 -9.55 -11.52
N CYS A 15 1.03 -10.00 -12.22
CA CYS A 15 2.42 -9.90 -11.79
C CYS A 15 3.17 -9.13 -12.88
N GLN A 16 3.62 -7.92 -12.58
CA GLN A 16 4.21 -7.00 -13.56
C GLN A 16 5.69 -6.80 -13.28
N LYS A 17 6.50 -6.91 -14.35
CA LYS A 17 7.92 -6.53 -14.32
C LYS A 17 8.02 -5.01 -14.41
N CYS A 18 8.62 -4.39 -13.41
CA CYS A 18 8.66 -2.94 -13.27
C CYS A 18 10.09 -2.43 -13.13
N ILE A 19 10.32 -1.21 -13.66
CA ILE A 19 11.46 -0.35 -13.37
C ILE A 19 10.92 0.99 -12.87
N ARG A 20 11.58 1.55 -11.86
CA ARG A 20 11.18 2.84 -11.27
C ARG A 20 12.39 3.78 -11.30
N THR A 21 12.47 4.58 -12.36
CA THR A 21 13.61 5.46 -12.62
C THR A 21 13.82 6.58 -11.60
N PRO A 22 12.77 7.17 -10.98
CA PRO A 22 12.95 8.17 -9.91
C PRO A 22 13.72 7.66 -8.69
N ASP A 23 13.70 6.35 -8.44
CA ASP A 23 14.36 5.74 -7.28
C ASP A 23 15.84 5.35 -7.54
N ILE A 24 16.36 5.59 -8.74
CA ILE A 24 17.69 5.09 -9.17
C ILE A 24 18.83 5.56 -8.26
N GLU A 25 18.73 6.79 -7.73
CA GLU A 25 19.74 7.35 -6.82
C GLU A 25 19.71 6.71 -5.42
N ARG A 26 18.63 6.01 -5.07
CA ARG A 26 18.45 5.32 -3.79
C ARG A 26 18.84 3.85 -3.87
N VAL A 27 19.09 3.33 -5.07
CA VAL A 27 19.49 1.92 -5.27
C VAL A 27 20.85 1.66 -4.64
N GLY A 28 20.91 0.62 -3.80
CA GLY A 28 22.13 0.28 -3.04
C GLY A 28 22.38 1.14 -1.79
N ILE A 29 21.55 2.16 -1.53
CA ILE A 29 21.62 2.99 -0.31
C ILE A 29 20.60 2.51 0.70
N THR A 30 19.40 2.17 0.27
CA THR A 30 18.31 1.64 1.11
C THR A 30 18.05 0.18 0.76
N ALA A 31 17.54 -0.60 1.69
CA ALA A 31 17.20 -2.01 1.47
C ALA A 31 15.97 -2.20 0.56
N ARG A 32 15.14 -1.15 0.38
CA ARG A 32 13.84 -1.22 -0.28
C ARG A 32 13.82 -0.75 -1.74
N HIS A 33 14.91 -0.18 -2.27
CA HIS A 33 14.97 0.33 -3.63
C HIS A 33 15.87 -0.55 -4.51
N GLY A 34 15.26 -1.16 -5.53
CA GLY A 34 15.93 -1.97 -6.54
C GLY A 34 15.84 -1.33 -7.93
N THR A 35 16.71 -1.72 -8.85
CA THR A 35 16.66 -1.30 -10.26
C THR A 35 15.50 -1.94 -11.02
N TYR A 36 15.09 -3.12 -10.59
CA TYR A 36 14.01 -3.94 -11.12
C TYR A 36 13.23 -4.54 -9.95
N PHE A 37 11.93 -4.65 -10.11
CA PHE A 37 11.07 -5.36 -9.16
C PHE A 37 9.84 -5.93 -9.85
N GLU A 38 9.22 -6.91 -9.24
CA GLU A 38 7.94 -7.44 -9.65
C GLU A 38 6.85 -6.90 -8.75
N MET A 39 5.80 -6.33 -9.37
CA MET A 39 4.64 -5.79 -8.65
C MET A 39 3.47 -6.74 -8.82
N LEU A 40 3.02 -7.28 -7.69
CA LEU A 40 1.78 -8.05 -7.62
C LEU A 40 0.63 -7.07 -7.45
N GLY A 41 -0.34 -7.10 -8.36
CA GLY A 41 -1.48 -6.21 -8.35
C GLY A 41 -2.81 -6.96 -8.31
N ASN A 42 -3.79 -6.37 -7.67
CA ASN A 42 -5.19 -6.74 -7.80
C ASN A 42 -6.03 -5.50 -8.05
N PHE A 43 -6.93 -5.60 -9.04
CA PHE A 43 -7.64 -4.47 -9.59
C PHE A 43 -9.15 -4.73 -9.60
N SER A 44 -9.91 -3.69 -9.28
CA SER A 44 -11.37 -3.66 -9.44
C SER A 44 -11.77 -2.55 -10.40
N PHE A 45 -12.50 -2.91 -11.42
CA PHE A 45 -13.09 -1.98 -12.38
C PHE A 45 -14.57 -1.82 -12.08
N GLY A 46 -14.90 -0.97 -11.07
CA GLY A 46 -16.26 -0.71 -10.63
C GLY A 46 -16.99 -1.94 -10.08
N ASP A 47 -16.29 -2.83 -9.36
CA ASP A 47 -16.87 -4.03 -8.75
C ASP A 47 -16.72 -3.97 -7.23
N TYR A 48 -15.59 -4.40 -6.65
CA TYR A 48 -15.34 -4.26 -5.21
C TYR A 48 -14.59 -2.95 -4.88
N PHE A 49 -14.72 -2.50 -3.63
CA PHE A 49 -14.08 -1.27 -3.16
C PHE A 49 -13.48 -1.44 -1.75
N LYS A 50 -13.44 -0.40 -0.93
CA LYS A 50 -12.76 -0.39 0.38
C LYS A 50 -13.24 -1.48 1.33
N HIS A 51 -14.56 -1.66 1.46
CA HIS A 51 -15.17 -2.63 2.39
C HIS A 51 -14.85 -4.09 2.07
N GLU A 52 -14.44 -4.39 0.84
CA GLU A 52 -14.00 -5.71 0.44
C GLU A 52 -12.47 -5.83 0.42
N VAL A 53 -11.77 -4.87 -0.22
CA VAL A 53 -10.31 -5.01 -0.41
C VAL A 53 -9.55 -4.93 0.90
N ILE A 54 -9.95 -4.09 1.85
CA ILE A 54 -9.27 -3.94 3.14
C ILE A 54 -9.33 -5.24 3.95
N PRO A 55 -10.52 -5.85 4.19
CA PRO A 55 -10.58 -7.16 4.85
C PRO A 55 -9.81 -8.27 4.12
N TRP A 56 -9.85 -8.31 2.79
CA TRP A 56 -9.09 -9.31 2.02
C TRP A 56 -7.58 -9.11 2.14
N ALA A 57 -7.11 -7.86 2.13
CA ALA A 57 -5.69 -7.57 2.34
C ALA A 57 -5.23 -8.01 3.73
N TRP A 58 -6.01 -7.72 4.77
CA TRP A 58 -5.72 -8.17 6.13
C TRP A 58 -5.74 -9.68 6.27
N GLU A 59 -6.76 -10.33 5.72
CA GLU A 59 -6.84 -11.79 5.71
C GLU A 59 -5.65 -12.42 4.99
N PHE A 60 -5.27 -11.88 3.84
CA PHE A 60 -4.11 -12.35 3.08
C PHE A 60 -2.82 -12.23 3.91
N CYS A 61 -2.56 -11.08 4.53
CA CYS A 61 -1.38 -10.89 5.36
C CYS A 61 -1.36 -11.82 6.57
N THR A 62 -2.48 -11.92 7.31
CA THR A 62 -2.50 -12.57 8.63
C THR A 62 -2.79 -14.08 8.56
N LYS A 63 -3.60 -14.54 7.58
CA LYS A 63 -3.98 -15.95 7.47
C LYS A 63 -3.24 -16.70 6.37
N VAL A 64 -2.98 -16.07 5.22
CA VAL A 64 -2.32 -16.73 4.10
C VAL A 64 -0.81 -16.63 4.22
N LEU A 65 -0.30 -15.44 4.52
CA LEU A 65 1.13 -15.19 4.71
C LEU A 65 1.57 -15.44 6.17
N GLU A 66 0.63 -15.67 7.07
CA GLU A 66 0.86 -15.94 8.50
C GLU A 66 1.74 -14.87 9.17
N MET A 67 1.61 -13.61 8.74
CA MET A 67 2.30 -12.49 9.37
C MET A 67 1.72 -12.21 10.75
N ASP A 68 2.60 -11.86 11.69
CA ASP A 68 2.21 -11.42 13.02
C ASP A 68 1.48 -10.07 12.95
N PRO A 69 0.19 -9.99 13.36
CA PRO A 69 -0.57 -8.75 13.36
C PRO A 69 0.09 -7.61 14.17
N GLU A 70 0.82 -7.96 15.23
CA GLU A 70 1.51 -6.98 16.08
C GLU A 70 2.69 -6.29 15.37
N LYS A 71 3.12 -6.82 14.23
CA LYS A 71 4.17 -6.25 13.40
C LYS A 71 3.63 -5.49 12.18
N LEU A 72 2.32 -5.50 11.99
CA LEU A 72 1.67 -4.80 10.88
C LEU A 72 1.22 -3.41 11.30
N TYR A 73 1.61 -2.43 10.52
CA TYR A 73 1.24 -1.02 10.67
C TYR A 73 0.55 -0.55 9.40
N ILE A 74 -0.40 0.36 9.55
CA ILE A 74 -1.24 0.82 8.45
C ILE A 74 -1.17 2.34 8.36
N SER A 75 -0.96 2.86 7.15
CA SER A 75 -1.21 4.28 6.88
C SER A 75 -2.50 4.48 6.11
N VAL A 76 -3.12 5.63 6.32
CA VAL A 76 -4.28 6.09 5.55
C VAL A 76 -4.12 7.58 5.24
N TYR A 77 -4.77 8.02 4.17
CA TYR A 77 -4.87 9.45 3.88
C TYR A 77 -5.60 10.18 5.02
N GLU A 78 -5.11 11.36 5.39
CA GLU A 78 -5.57 12.10 6.57
C GLU A 78 -7.08 12.39 6.58
N ASP A 79 -7.67 12.61 5.41
CA ASP A 79 -9.11 12.88 5.24
C ASP A 79 -9.93 11.62 4.89
N ASP A 80 -9.33 10.42 4.84
CA ASP A 80 -10.05 9.17 4.55
C ASP A 80 -10.50 8.48 5.84
N ASP A 81 -11.51 9.06 6.50
CA ASP A 81 -12.09 8.48 7.70
C ASP A 81 -12.76 7.13 7.44
N GLU A 82 -13.30 6.91 6.24
CA GLU A 82 -13.90 5.63 5.87
C GLU A 82 -12.88 4.48 5.93
N ALA A 83 -11.71 4.65 5.30
CA ALA A 83 -10.66 3.64 5.36
C ALA A 83 -10.15 3.45 6.79
N TYR A 84 -9.96 4.53 7.55
CA TYR A 84 -9.55 4.45 8.95
C TYR A 84 -10.54 3.66 9.80
N ASP A 85 -11.84 3.91 9.62
CA ASP A 85 -12.90 3.24 10.35
C ASP A 85 -12.99 1.74 9.99
N ILE A 86 -12.84 1.38 8.72
CA ILE A 86 -12.79 -0.03 8.31
C ILE A 86 -11.62 -0.74 9.00
N TRP A 87 -10.42 -0.15 8.97
CA TRP A 87 -9.25 -0.76 9.61
C TRP A 87 -9.42 -0.92 11.12
N THR A 88 -9.91 0.10 11.81
CA THR A 88 -9.98 0.11 13.28
C THR A 88 -11.23 -0.56 13.84
N LYS A 89 -12.40 -0.36 13.20
CA LYS A 89 -13.69 -0.84 13.72
C LYS A 89 -14.10 -2.19 13.16
N ASP A 90 -13.92 -2.41 11.84
CA ASP A 90 -14.37 -3.64 11.19
C ASP A 90 -13.30 -4.74 11.29
N ILE A 91 -12.04 -4.39 11.08
CA ILE A 91 -10.88 -5.31 11.17
C ILE A 91 -10.39 -5.44 12.61
N GLY A 92 -10.41 -4.35 13.39
CA GLY A 92 -9.93 -4.33 14.77
C GLY A 92 -8.43 -4.08 14.90
N VAL A 93 -7.80 -3.42 13.93
CA VAL A 93 -6.40 -2.96 14.04
C VAL A 93 -6.31 -1.95 15.19
N ASP A 94 -5.35 -2.14 16.09
CA ASP A 94 -5.12 -1.21 17.19
C ASP A 94 -4.80 0.20 16.64
N PRO A 95 -5.49 1.25 17.12
CA PRO A 95 -5.21 2.63 16.68
C PRO A 95 -3.74 3.06 16.84
N SER A 96 -2.97 2.44 17.75
CA SER A 96 -1.53 2.70 17.89
C SER A 96 -0.71 2.19 16.71
N HIS A 97 -1.25 1.27 15.90
CA HIS A 97 -0.66 0.77 14.66
C HIS A 97 -1.13 1.55 13.42
N MET A 98 -1.96 2.57 13.63
CA MET A 98 -2.48 3.40 12.55
C MET A 98 -1.74 4.75 12.48
N VAL A 99 -1.45 5.20 11.27
CA VAL A 99 -0.92 6.54 11.03
C VAL A 99 -1.73 7.22 9.93
N ARG A 100 -1.85 8.55 10.02
CA ARG A 100 -2.47 9.37 8.99
C ARG A 100 -1.39 10.21 8.33
N PHE A 101 -1.33 10.16 7.02
CA PHE A 101 -0.41 10.96 6.22
C PHE A 101 -1.16 11.87 5.26
N GLY A 102 -0.48 12.94 4.87
CA GLY A 102 -1.01 13.91 3.92
C GLY A 102 -1.00 13.40 2.48
N LYS A 103 -1.31 14.31 1.59
CA LYS A 103 -1.42 14.03 0.16
C LYS A 103 -0.11 13.53 -0.48
N GLU A 104 1.03 13.93 0.06
CA GLU A 104 2.34 13.54 -0.49
C GLU A 104 2.61 12.05 -0.35
N ASP A 105 2.07 11.42 0.70
CA ASP A 105 2.32 10.01 1.01
C ASP A 105 1.11 9.12 0.69
N ASN A 106 -0.09 9.50 1.12
CA ASN A 106 -1.28 8.64 1.03
C ASN A 106 -2.35 9.11 0.03
N PHE A 107 -1.95 9.78 -1.04
CA PHE A 107 -2.84 10.11 -2.15
C PHE A 107 -2.14 9.85 -3.47
N TRP A 108 -2.65 8.92 -4.26
CA TRP A 108 -2.06 8.58 -5.55
C TRP A 108 -2.70 9.40 -6.67
N GLU A 109 -1.86 10.11 -7.43
CA GLU A 109 -2.25 10.82 -8.65
C GLU A 109 -1.07 10.89 -9.63
N HIS A 110 -1.36 10.94 -10.91
CA HIS A 110 -0.35 11.10 -11.97
C HIS A 110 -0.88 12.05 -13.04
N GLY A 111 -0.76 13.36 -12.78
CA GLY A 111 -1.29 14.40 -13.66
C GLY A 111 -2.82 14.35 -13.75
N ALA A 112 -3.37 14.61 -14.96
CA ALA A 112 -4.80 14.45 -15.22
C ALA A 112 -5.19 12.99 -15.29
N GLY A 113 -6.34 12.63 -14.74
CA GLY A 113 -6.89 11.30 -14.78
C GLY A 113 -7.37 10.75 -13.45
N PRO A 114 -7.69 9.45 -13.39
CA PRO A 114 -8.17 8.79 -12.19
C PRO A 114 -7.16 8.83 -11.05
N CYS A 115 -7.60 9.18 -9.86
CA CYS A 115 -6.78 9.35 -8.67
C CYS A 115 -7.58 9.07 -7.39
N GLY A 116 -6.90 9.04 -6.25
CA GLY A 116 -7.58 8.88 -4.97
C GLY A 116 -6.66 8.62 -3.79
N PRO A 117 -7.23 8.60 -2.58
CA PRO A 117 -6.51 8.26 -1.38
C PRO A 117 -6.00 6.82 -1.44
N CYS A 118 -4.99 6.53 -0.66
CA CYS A 118 -4.48 5.19 -0.52
C CYS A 118 -4.24 4.80 0.94
N SER A 119 -4.14 3.51 1.16
CA SER A 119 -3.76 2.91 2.43
C SER A 119 -2.59 1.97 2.19
N GLU A 120 -1.55 2.10 2.98
CA GLU A 120 -0.34 1.31 2.85
C GLU A 120 -0.16 0.38 4.05
N ILE A 121 0.36 -0.80 3.77
CA ILE A 121 0.65 -1.81 4.79
C ILE A 121 2.16 -1.91 4.96
N TYR A 122 2.60 -1.72 6.21
CA TYR A 122 4.00 -1.76 6.63
C TYR A 122 4.26 -2.96 7.53
N TYR A 123 5.48 -3.45 7.49
CA TYR A 123 5.96 -4.46 8.43
C TYR A 123 7.08 -3.90 9.30
N ASP A 124 6.96 -4.02 10.63
CA ASP A 124 8.01 -3.67 11.59
C ASP A 124 9.04 -4.80 11.68
N ARG A 125 10.23 -4.55 11.18
CA ARG A 125 11.38 -5.47 11.22
C ARG A 125 12.10 -5.47 12.57
N GLY A 126 11.65 -4.62 13.48
CA GLY A 126 12.20 -4.45 14.81
C GLY A 126 13.29 -3.37 14.92
N GLU A 127 13.57 -3.00 16.14
CA GLU A 127 14.46 -1.87 16.49
C GLU A 127 15.86 -1.93 15.91
N LYS A 128 16.40 -3.14 15.70
CA LYS A 128 17.74 -3.35 15.10
C LYS A 128 17.88 -2.77 13.69
N TYR A 129 16.77 -2.55 12.98
CA TYR A 129 16.73 -1.94 11.65
C TYR A 129 16.35 -0.45 11.70
N GLY A 130 16.08 0.07 12.89
CA GLY A 130 15.69 1.45 13.11
C GLY A 130 16.88 2.42 13.04
N CYS A 131 16.57 3.71 12.96
CA CYS A 131 17.56 4.78 12.93
C CYS A 131 18.19 5.09 14.32
N GLY A 132 17.78 4.36 15.37
CA GLY A 132 18.24 4.59 16.74
C GLY A 132 17.67 5.85 17.43
N LYS A 133 16.76 6.57 16.76
CA LYS A 133 16.11 7.74 17.35
C LYS A 133 14.87 7.31 18.15
N PRO A 134 14.56 8.00 19.28
CA PRO A 134 13.40 7.65 20.11
C PRO A 134 12.05 7.90 19.43
N ASP A 135 12.02 8.73 18.39
CA ASP A 135 10.84 9.07 17.57
C ASP A 135 10.72 8.23 16.28
N CYS A 136 11.47 7.12 16.18
CA CYS A 136 11.39 6.20 15.05
C CYS A 136 9.99 5.61 14.93
N LYS A 137 9.31 5.89 13.82
CA LYS A 137 7.92 5.50 13.56
C LYS A 137 7.71 5.21 12.07
N VAL A 138 6.53 4.75 11.69
CA VAL A 138 6.10 4.63 10.28
C VAL A 138 6.29 5.97 9.57
N GLY A 139 6.82 5.93 8.35
CA GLY A 139 7.24 7.13 7.60
C GLY A 139 8.68 7.56 7.85
N CYS A 140 9.41 6.91 8.79
CA CYS A 140 10.85 7.15 8.93
C CYS A 140 11.62 6.57 7.73
N GLU A 141 12.64 7.29 7.25
CA GLU A 141 13.50 6.87 6.13
C GLU A 141 14.39 5.64 6.43
N CYS A 142 14.37 5.11 7.67
CA CYS A 142 15.12 3.92 8.05
C CYS A 142 14.44 2.62 7.55
N ASP A 143 15.16 1.50 7.70
CA ASP A 143 14.71 0.19 7.23
C ASP A 143 13.86 -0.60 8.27
N ARG A 144 13.38 0.05 9.35
CA ARG A 144 12.55 -0.60 10.36
C ARG A 144 11.16 -0.92 9.84
N TYR A 145 10.45 0.10 9.33
CA TYR A 145 9.10 -0.04 8.81
C TYR A 145 9.14 -0.10 7.29
N ILE A 146 8.94 -1.28 6.73
CA ILE A 146 8.94 -1.49 5.28
C ILE A 146 7.52 -1.51 4.77
N GLU A 147 7.15 -0.50 3.97
CA GLU A 147 5.94 -0.54 3.14
C GLU A 147 6.11 -1.64 2.11
N PHE A 148 5.17 -2.59 2.06
CA PHE A 148 5.22 -3.68 1.10
C PHE A 148 3.98 -3.78 0.22
N TRP A 149 2.86 -3.18 0.64
CA TRP A 149 1.61 -3.20 -0.12
C TRP A 149 0.90 -1.85 -0.05
N ASN A 150 0.51 -1.30 -1.20
CA ASN A 150 -0.27 -0.08 -1.32
C ASN A 150 -1.64 -0.41 -1.92
N LEU A 151 -2.71 0.05 -1.26
CA LEU A 151 -4.11 -0.08 -1.70
C LEU A 151 -4.62 1.30 -2.13
N VAL A 152 -4.73 1.54 -3.44
CA VAL A 152 -5.22 2.81 -3.98
C VAL A 152 -6.73 2.74 -4.21
N PHE A 153 -7.45 3.68 -3.63
CA PHE A 153 -8.89 3.84 -3.75
C PHE A 153 -9.20 4.90 -4.79
N THR A 154 -9.15 4.51 -6.06
CA THR A 154 -9.36 5.40 -7.20
C THR A 154 -10.82 5.82 -7.25
N GLN A 155 -11.15 6.94 -6.63
CA GLN A 155 -12.52 7.44 -6.49
C GLN A 155 -12.73 8.85 -7.07
N PHE A 156 -11.67 9.47 -7.55
CA PHE A 156 -11.73 10.80 -8.15
C PHE A 156 -11.12 10.82 -9.55
N GLU A 157 -11.51 11.83 -10.31
CA GLU A 157 -10.89 12.26 -11.56
C GLU A 157 -10.29 13.65 -11.36
N ASN A 158 -9.00 13.81 -11.65
CA ASN A 158 -8.32 15.09 -11.68
C ASN A 158 -8.32 15.64 -13.12
N ASP A 159 -8.78 16.87 -13.32
CA ASP A 159 -8.83 17.54 -14.64
C ASP A 159 -7.46 18.05 -15.10
N GLY A 160 -6.41 17.87 -14.32
CA GLY A 160 -5.06 18.39 -14.56
C GLY A 160 -4.82 19.80 -14.02
N ASN A 161 -5.84 20.45 -13.44
CA ASN A 161 -5.77 21.74 -12.78
C ASN A 161 -6.05 21.65 -11.28
N ASN A 162 -5.90 20.45 -10.71
CA ASN A 162 -6.21 20.14 -9.31
C ASN A 162 -7.70 20.28 -8.93
N ASN A 163 -8.60 20.19 -9.90
CA ASN A 163 -10.01 20.05 -9.61
C ASN A 163 -10.39 18.57 -9.64
N TYR A 164 -10.99 18.11 -8.55
CA TYR A 164 -11.34 16.71 -8.35
C TYR A 164 -12.84 16.51 -8.42
N SER A 165 -13.29 15.61 -9.28
CA SER A 165 -14.67 15.15 -9.34
C SER A 165 -14.76 13.68 -8.95
N ARG A 166 -15.86 13.26 -8.32
CA ARG A 166 -16.03 11.86 -7.95
C ARG A 166 -16.34 11.01 -9.19
N LEU A 167 -15.68 9.86 -9.28
CA LEU A 167 -16.02 8.83 -10.28
C LEU A 167 -17.38 8.22 -9.97
N ALA A 168 -18.18 7.97 -11.02
CA ALA A 168 -19.46 7.27 -10.88
C ALA A 168 -19.28 5.81 -10.40
N HIS A 169 -18.16 5.20 -10.79
CA HIS A 169 -17.78 3.85 -10.41
C HIS A 169 -16.33 3.90 -9.91
N PRO A 170 -16.13 3.86 -8.59
CA PRO A 170 -14.77 3.83 -8.04
C PRO A 170 -14.08 2.51 -8.35
N ASN A 171 -12.76 2.56 -8.41
CA ASN A 171 -11.92 1.43 -8.76
C ASN A 171 -10.92 1.13 -7.64
N ILE A 172 -10.38 -0.08 -7.65
CA ILE A 172 -9.25 -0.46 -6.81
C ILE A 172 -8.04 -0.71 -7.68
N ASP A 173 -6.93 -0.12 -7.29
CA ASP A 173 -5.60 -0.37 -7.82
C ASP A 173 -4.68 -0.74 -6.65
N THR A 174 -4.02 -1.88 -6.71
CA THR A 174 -3.09 -2.24 -5.64
C THR A 174 -1.74 -2.65 -6.19
N GLY A 175 -0.69 -2.35 -5.44
CA GLY A 175 0.66 -2.76 -5.76
C GLY A 175 1.40 -3.32 -4.55
N MET A 176 1.81 -4.58 -4.61
CA MET A 176 2.65 -5.23 -3.62
C MET A 176 3.99 -5.61 -4.25
N GLY A 177 5.09 -5.18 -3.65
CA GLY A 177 6.43 -5.54 -4.10
C GLY A 177 6.76 -6.99 -3.75
N LEU A 178 6.96 -7.85 -4.75
CA LEU A 178 7.28 -9.27 -4.53
C LEU A 178 8.59 -9.43 -3.77
N GLU A 179 9.61 -8.64 -4.11
CA GLU A 179 10.92 -8.68 -3.45
C GLU A 179 10.84 -8.25 -1.98
N ARG A 180 10.12 -7.14 -1.71
CA ARG A 180 9.86 -6.67 -0.33
C ARG A 180 9.13 -7.72 0.48
N MET A 181 8.09 -8.32 -0.10
CA MET A 181 7.32 -9.38 0.51
C MET A 181 8.18 -10.61 0.80
N THR A 182 9.04 -11.02 -0.13
CA THR A 182 9.94 -12.16 0.03
C THR A 182 10.97 -11.92 1.13
N GLU A 183 11.51 -10.70 1.22
CA GLU A 183 12.46 -10.32 2.27
C GLU A 183 11.82 -10.38 3.66
N ILE A 184 10.62 -9.83 3.81
CA ILE A 184 9.83 -9.89 5.05
C ILE A 184 9.51 -11.33 5.42
N GLY A 185 9.05 -12.15 4.48
CA GLY A 185 8.73 -13.56 4.70
C GLY A 185 9.95 -14.37 5.15
N ARG A 186 11.14 -14.10 4.62
CA ARG A 186 12.39 -14.76 5.06
C ARG A 186 12.77 -14.37 6.49
N ALA A 187 12.53 -13.13 6.89
CA ALA A 187 12.76 -12.70 8.27
C ALA A 187 11.85 -13.46 9.25
N SER A 188 10.56 -13.59 8.92
CA SER A 188 9.60 -14.33 9.75
C SER A 188 9.89 -15.84 9.82
N CYS A 189 10.40 -16.45 8.74
CA CYS A 189 10.83 -17.86 8.74
C CYS A 189 12.07 -18.12 9.60
N ARG A 190 13.02 -17.18 9.68
CA ARG A 190 14.23 -17.34 10.49
C ARG A 190 13.96 -17.29 12.01
N GLU A 191 12.90 -16.63 12.42
CA GLU A 191 12.50 -16.57 13.83
C GLU A 191 11.79 -17.83 14.31
N ARG A 192 11.40 -18.75 13.40
CA ARG A 192 10.72 -20.02 13.71
C ARG A 192 11.66 -21.24 13.76
N VAL A 193 12.95 -21.07 13.59
CA VAL A 193 13.95 -22.15 13.63
C VAL A 193 14.82 -22.06 14.89
#